data_9175b71d6a8982df233078963d12cd78
#
_entry.id   9175b71d6a8982df233078963d12cd78
#
_cell.length_a   1.000
_cell.length_b   1.000
_cell.length_c   1.000
_cell.angle_alpha   90.00
_cell.angle_beta   90.00
_cell.angle_gamma   90.00
#
_symmetry.space_group_name_H-M   'P 1'
#
loop_
_entity.id
_entity.type
_entity.pdbx_description
1 polymer ?
#
loop_
_entity_poly.entity_id
_entity_poly.type
_entity_poly.pdbx_seq_one_letter_code
_entity_poly.pdbx_strand_id
1 'polypeptide(L)'
;CWTEHCEQEIDKTTGKKKYVNNPIGLIRALLSNKYNREDIPFADAVSFAMKLVETNFEDLNKGSSKVDFTKKSLSNAERNFKRREQNKKLGHPRNKVRQSLLRPAKYFLNRGYSEEVLDAFDVGVSRNTKGVMRKRVIVPVYDDEGEVMVGYLGRWPSEEYEDYEQPKWRFSKKFYSGAWLYGYHIAKGYIEDTKIAVLVEGQGDVWRLWESGIKNSVGMFGCSITDTQLRILENSAAEKIALICDNDKAGQKARISIRKKCEGKLEVVDIMTESKDIGEMSTIEIEQKIKPQIEGLYND
;
A
#
# COMPACT_ATOMS: atom_id res chain seq x y z
N CYS A 1 0.88 -26.91 -25.54
CA CYS A 1 0.80 -27.13 -24.11
C CYS A 1 1.12 -28.59 -23.81
N TRP A 2 1.96 -28.86 -22.86
CA TRP A 2 2.46 -30.22 -22.56
C TRP A 2 1.69 -30.87 -21.40
N THR A 3 0.67 -30.19 -20.88
CA THR A 3 -0.16 -30.75 -19.81
C THR A 3 -1.63 -30.53 -20.13
N GLU A 4 -2.47 -31.51 -19.86
CA GLU A 4 -3.92 -31.47 -20.07
C GLU A 4 -4.68 -30.43 -19.23
N HIS A 5 -3.99 -29.74 -18.33
CA HIS A 5 -4.57 -28.80 -17.35
C HIS A 5 -4.19 -27.35 -17.59
N CYS A 6 -3.82 -26.94 -18.81
CA CYS A 6 -3.69 -25.52 -19.14
C CYS A 6 -5.08 -24.89 -19.17
N GLU A 7 -5.35 -23.96 -18.26
CA GLU A 7 -6.58 -23.16 -18.27
C GLU A 7 -6.72 -22.47 -19.64
N GLN A 8 -7.80 -22.80 -20.33
CA GLN A 8 -8.14 -22.26 -21.63
C GLN A 8 -9.20 -21.18 -21.41
N GLU A 9 -8.84 -19.92 -21.62
CA GLU A 9 -9.84 -18.87 -21.75
C GLU A 9 -10.42 -18.84 -23.17
N ILE A 10 -11.73 -18.71 -23.27
CA ILE A 10 -12.40 -18.46 -24.55
C ILE A 10 -12.43 -16.96 -24.77
N ASP A 11 -11.80 -16.49 -25.83
CA ASP A 11 -11.90 -15.12 -26.27
C ASP A 11 -13.36 -14.78 -26.58
N LYS A 12 -13.96 -13.92 -25.78
CA LYS A 12 -15.39 -13.56 -25.88
C LYS A 12 -15.75 -12.84 -27.18
N THR A 13 -14.76 -12.35 -27.92
CA THR A 13 -14.96 -11.62 -29.18
C THR A 13 -14.86 -12.53 -30.39
N THR A 14 -14.01 -13.56 -30.33
CA THR A 14 -13.74 -14.42 -31.48
C THR A 14 -14.19 -15.86 -31.29
N GLY A 15 -14.64 -16.25 -30.08
CA GLY A 15 -15.03 -17.62 -29.73
C GLY A 15 -13.89 -18.64 -29.78
N LYS A 16 -12.67 -18.23 -30.05
CA LYS A 16 -11.50 -19.12 -30.15
C LYS A 16 -10.85 -19.32 -28.78
N LYS A 17 -10.42 -20.53 -28.51
CA LYS A 17 -9.64 -20.87 -27.33
C LYS A 17 -8.33 -20.09 -27.36
N LYS A 18 -8.10 -19.22 -26.39
CA LYS A 18 -6.88 -18.44 -26.22
C LYS A 18 -6.06 -19.09 -25.10
N TYR A 19 -4.86 -19.53 -25.44
CA TYR A 19 -3.92 -19.97 -24.42
C TYR A 19 -3.43 -18.74 -23.69
N VAL A 20 -3.69 -18.64 -22.39
CA VAL A 20 -3.12 -17.58 -21.56
C VAL A 20 -1.65 -17.94 -21.34
N ASN A 21 -0.80 -17.50 -22.25
CA ASN A 21 0.65 -17.55 -22.08
C ASN A 21 1.09 -16.50 -21.04
N ASN A 22 0.60 -16.67 -19.80
CA ASN A 22 1.11 -15.92 -18.67
C ASN A 22 2.31 -16.69 -18.10
N PRO A 23 3.54 -16.17 -18.15
CA PRO A 23 4.71 -16.84 -17.59
C PRO A 23 4.57 -17.20 -16.11
N ILE A 24 3.87 -16.38 -15.34
CA ILE A 24 3.59 -16.68 -13.93
C ILE A 24 2.63 -17.87 -13.81
N GLY A 25 1.61 -17.95 -14.67
CA GLY A 25 0.73 -19.12 -14.75
C GLY A 25 1.48 -20.40 -15.11
N LEU A 26 2.44 -20.31 -16.05
CA LEU A 26 3.31 -21.43 -16.39
C LEU A 26 4.19 -21.85 -15.21
N ILE A 27 4.78 -20.89 -14.50
CA ILE A 27 5.59 -21.14 -13.31
C ILE A 27 4.73 -21.76 -12.20
N ARG A 28 3.50 -21.27 -11.97
CA ARG A 28 2.55 -21.88 -11.02
C ARG A 28 2.26 -23.31 -11.38
N ALA A 29 1.98 -23.62 -12.65
CA ALA A 29 1.74 -24.98 -13.12
C ALA A 29 2.97 -25.89 -12.93
N LEU A 30 4.17 -25.40 -13.20
CA LEU A 30 5.42 -26.13 -12.99
C LEU A 30 5.69 -26.39 -11.50
N LEU A 31 5.47 -25.40 -10.64
CA LEU A 31 5.63 -25.53 -9.18
C LEU A 31 4.55 -26.46 -8.60
N SER A 32 3.31 -26.34 -9.07
CA SER A 32 2.20 -27.23 -8.69
C SER A 32 2.55 -28.70 -8.97
N ASN A 33 3.05 -28.97 -10.16
CA ASN A 33 3.46 -30.31 -10.56
C ASN A 33 4.68 -30.80 -9.75
N LYS A 34 5.68 -29.92 -9.54
CA LYS A 34 6.90 -30.26 -8.78
C LYS A 34 6.62 -30.59 -7.31
N TYR A 35 5.68 -29.88 -6.67
CA TYR A 35 5.38 -30.02 -5.25
C TYR A 35 4.09 -30.82 -4.98
N ASN A 36 3.45 -31.32 -6.03
CA ASN A 36 2.16 -32.04 -5.95
C ASN A 36 1.09 -31.26 -5.14
N ARG A 37 0.97 -29.96 -5.41
CA ARG A 37 0.02 -29.04 -4.78
C ARG A 37 -0.83 -28.37 -5.85
N GLU A 38 -2.15 -28.36 -5.67
CA GLU A 38 -3.08 -27.75 -6.63
C GLU A 38 -3.08 -26.21 -6.55
N ASP A 39 -2.69 -25.65 -5.42
CA ASP A 39 -2.71 -24.21 -5.13
C ASP A 39 -1.31 -23.66 -4.84
N ILE A 40 -0.60 -23.28 -5.85
CA ILE A 40 0.63 -22.50 -5.65
C ILE A 40 0.25 -21.02 -5.57
N PRO A 41 0.54 -20.32 -4.43
CA PRO A 41 0.30 -18.89 -4.32
C PRO A 41 1.00 -18.12 -5.43
N PHE A 42 0.37 -17.06 -5.91
CA PHE A 42 0.96 -16.20 -6.94
C PHE A 42 2.31 -15.61 -6.49
N ALA A 43 2.42 -15.28 -5.20
CA ALA A 43 3.66 -14.77 -4.61
C ALA A 43 4.82 -15.77 -4.72
N ASP A 44 4.57 -17.05 -4.51
CA ASP A 44 5.61 -18.09 -4.62
C ASP A 44 6.11 -18.25 -6.06
N ALA A 45 5.20 -18.18 -7.03
CA ALA A 45 5.56 -18.22 -8.43
C ALA A 45 6.35 -16.98 -8.87
N VAL A 46 6.00 -15.80 -8.36
CA VAL A 46 6.75 -14.57 -8.61
C VAL A 46 8.12 -14.61 -7.94
N SER A 47 8.21 -15.07 -6.69
CA SER A 47 9.49 -15.23 -5.98
C SER A 47 10.40 -16.22 -6.68
N PHE A 48 9.85 -17.33 -7.20
CA PHE A 48 10.59 -18.29 -7.99
C PHE A 48 11.04 -17.71 -9.33
N ALA A 49 10.17 -16.96 -10.03
CA ALA A 49 10.53 -16.25 -11.26
C ALA A 49 11.64 -15.23 -11.03
N MET A 50 11.59 -14.49 -9.94
CA MET A 50 12.64 -13.52 -9.57
C MET A 50 13.98 -14.20 -9.29
N LYS A 51 13.98 -15.35 -8.61
CA LYS A 51 15.19 -16.14 -8.40
C LYS A 51 15.78 -16.68 -9.70
N LEU A 52 14.92 -17.09 -10.65
CA LEU A 52 15.38 -17.53 -11.97
C LEU A 52 16.02 -16.38 -12.78
N VAL A 53 15.48 -15.17 -12.64
CA VAL A 53 15.98 -13.98 -13.36
C VAL A 53 17.29 -13.50 -12.76
N GLU A 54 17.48 -13.56 -11.46
CA GLU A 54 18.75 -13.20 -10.79
C GLU A 54 19.89 -14.15 -11.14
N THR A 55 19.58 -15.39 -11.50
CA THR A 55 20.60 -16.40 -11.78
C THR A 55 21.09 -16.45 -13.24
N ASN A 56 20.34 -15.95 -14.24
CA ASN A 56 20.67 -16.16 -15.65
C ASN A 56 20.18 -15.07 -16.62
N PHE A 57 20.27 -13.80 -16.27
CA PHE A 57 19.77 -12.69 -17.12
C PHE A 57 20.54 -12.56 -18.46
N GLU A 58 21.80 -12.99 -18.52
CA GLU A 58 22.61 -12.90 -19.74
C GLU A 58 22.23 -13.96 -20.80
N ASP A 59 21.70 -15.10 -20.38
CA ASP A 59 21.35 -16.20 -21.30
C ASP A 59 19.94 -16.07 -21.92
N LEU A 60 19.03 -15.29 -21.30
CA LEU A 60 17.66 -15.11 -21.80
C LEU A 60 17.54 -14.06 -22.93
N ASN A 61 18.57 -13.26 -23.16
CA ASN A 61 18.57 -12.22 -24.18
C ASN A 61 18.87 -12.70 -25.60
N LYS A 62 19.13 -13.99 -25.84
CA LYS A 62 19.52 -14.54 -27.14
C LYS A 62 18.37 -15.14 -27.97
N GLY A 63 17.10 -15.03 -27.54
CA GLY A 63 16.01 -15.68 -28.30
C GLY A 63 14.65 -14.98 -28.23
N SER A 64 14.28 -14.42 -29.37
CA SER A 64 12.90 -14.14 -29.86
C SER A 64 12.12 -12.92 -29.40
N SER A 65 11.93 -12.02 -30.34
CA SER A 65 10.92 -10.97 -30.44
C SER A 65 9.50 -11.57 -30.48
N LYS A 66 8.77 -11.53 -29.39
CA LYS A 66 7.28 -11.51 -29.29
C LYS A 66 6.79 -11.83 -27.85
N VAL A 67 7.01 -10.94 -26.90
CA VAL A 67 6.26 -10.97 -25.64
C VAL A 67 6.18 -9.56 -25.05
N ASP A 68 5.22 -8.76 -25.55
CA ASP A 68 5.10 -7.35 -25.15
C ASP A 68 4.41 -7.15 -23.79
N PHE A 69 3.62 -8.10 -23.34
CA PHE A 69 2.85 -8.00 -22.07
C PHE A 69 3.68 -8.35 -20.83
N THR A 70 4.57 -9.32 -20.93
CA THR A 70 5.45 -9.75 -19.81
C THR A 70 6.56 -8.76 -19.54
N LYS A 71 7.15 -8.18 -20.56
CA LYS A 71 8.17 -7.12 -20.41
C LYS A 71 7.62 -5.91 -19.68
N LYS A 72 6.36 -5.52 -19.90
CA LYS A 72 5.76 -4.35 -19.27
C LYS A 72 5.45 -4.58 -17.77
N SER A 73 4.96 -5.74 -17.38
CA SER A 73 4.66 -6.06 -15.99
C SER A 73 5.93 -6.33 -15.18
N LEU A 74 6.89 -7.08 -15.72
CA LEU A 74 8.20 -7.27 -15.11
C LEU A 74 8.98 -5.96 -15.02
N SER A 75 8.96 -5.13 -16.08
CA SER A 75 9.59 -3.81 -16.06
C SER A 75 8.97 -2.87 -15.04
N ASN A 76 7.66 -2.97 -14.79
CA ASN A 76 7.01 -2.18 -13.75
C ASN A 76 7.36 -2.66 -12.33
N ALA A 77 7.41 -3.97 -12.12
CA ALA A 77 7.82 -4.56 -10.83
C ALA A 77 9.28 -4.21 -10.52
N GLU A 78 10.16 -4.40 -11.49
CA GLU A 78 11.58 -4.06 -11.38
C GLU A 78 11.80 -2.54 -11.18
N ARG A 79 11.07 -1.71 -11.91
CA ARG A 79 11.11 -0.25 -11.73
C ARG A 79 10.68 0.16 -10.33
N ASN A 80 9.62 -0.45 -9.79
CA ASN A 80 9.15 -0.14 -8.46
C ASN A 80 10.10 -0.65 -7.38
N PHE A 81 10.70 -1.82 -7.58
CA PHE A 81 11.77 -2.31 -6.72
C PHE A 81 12.96 -1.35 -6.70
N LYS A 82 13.47 -0.97 -7.87
CA LYS A 82 14.56 0.03 -7.99
C LYS A 82 14.20 1.37 -7.32
N ARG A 83 12.93 1.81 -7.42
CA ARG A 83 12.45 3.02 -6.73
C ARG A 83 12.46 2.86 -5.20
N ARG A 84 12.04 1.70 -4.68
CA ARG A 84 12.11 1.42 -3.24
C ARG A 84 13.55 1.46 -2.74
N GLU A 85 14.46 0.75 -3.41
CA GLU A 85 15.88 0.75 -3.09
C GLU A 85 16.47 2.17 -3.17
N GLN A 86 16.14 2.93 -4.21
CA GLN A 86 16.57 4.32 -4.33
C GLN A 86 16.03 5.20 -3.21
N ASN A 87 14.77 5.05 -2.82
CA ASN A 87 14.20 5.80 -1.70
C ASN A 87 14.88 5.43 -0.38
N LYS A 88 15.14 4.14 -0.10
CA LYS A 88 15.92 3.71 1.07
C LYS A 88 17.34 4.31 1.07
N LYS A 89 18.05 4.21 -0.06
CA LYS A 89 19.42 4.74 -0.19
C LYS A 89 19.51 6.26 -0.01
N LEU A 90 18.51 7.01 -0.45
CA LEU A 90 18.44 8.47 -0.33
C LEU A 90 17.77 8.91 0.98
N GLY A 91 17.27 7.98 1.76
CA GLY A 91 16.51 8.22 2.97
C GLY A 91 17.37 8.69 4.14
N HIS A 92 16.69 9.01 5.23
CA HIS A 92 17.33 9.46 6.45
C HIS A 92 16.97 8.56 7.62
N PRO A 93 17.93 8.20 8.51
CA PRO A 93 17.63 7.42 9.71
C PRO A 93 16.54 8.08 10.56
N ARG A 94 15.61 7.29 11.08
CA ARG A 94 14.46 7.78 11.86
C ARG A 94 14.86 8.66 13.02
N ASN A 95 15.89 8.30 13.77
CA ASN A 95 16.37 9.09 14.90
C ASN A 95 16.80 10.50 14.49
N LYS A 96 17.46 10.67 13.33
CA LYS A 96 17.82 12.00 12.80
C LYS A 96 16.60 12.79 12.34
N VAL A 97 15.61 12.11 11.77
CA VAL A 97 14.33 12.74 11.39
C VAL A 97 13.64 13.28 12.63
N ARG A 98 13.49 12.46 13.68
CA ARG A 98 12.91 12.86 14.96
C ARG A 98 13.58 14.09 15.58
N GLN A 99 14.91 14.17 15.50
CA GLN A 99 15.69 15.33 15.98
C GLN A 99 15.50 16.59 15.14
N SER A 100 15.21 16.43 13.84
CA SER A 100 15.03 17.56 12.90
C SER A 100 13.66 18.22 12.94
N LEU A 101 12.69 17.59 13.62
CA LEU A 101 11.30 18.05 13.69
C LEU A 101 10.97 18.61 15.08
N LEU A 102 10.16 19.67 15.10
CA LEU A 102 9.46 20.15 16.29
C LEU A 102 8.15 19.35 16.40
N ARG A 103 8.07 18.45 17.37
CA ARG A 103 6.94 17.53 17.59
C ARG A 103 6.30 17.78 18.98
N PRO A 104 5.03 17.53 19.13
CA PRO A 104 4.04 17.26 18.10
C PRO A 104 3.66 18.51 17.29
N ALA A 105 3.06 18.32 16.11
CA ALA A 105 2.61 19.42 15.26
C ALA A 105 1.31 20.05 15.79
N LYS A 106 1.36 21.29 16.28
CA LYS A 106 0.20 22.02 16.84
C LYS A 106 -1.02 22.04 15.91
N TYR A 107 -0.79 22.11 14.58
CA TYR A 107 -1.87 22.08 13.58
C TYR A 107 -2.76 20.84 13.72
N PHE A 108 -2.18 19.66 13.91
CA PHE A 108 -2.94 18.43 14.04
C PHE A 108 -3.49 18.22 15.45
N LEU A 109 -2.84 18.72 16.49
CA LEU A 109 -3.42 18.80 17.83
C LEU A 109 -4.74 19.61 17.82
N ASN A 110 -4.73 20.77 17.14
CA ASN A 110 -5.92 21.61 17.00
C ASN A 110 -7.03 20.93 16.15
N ARG A 111 -6.71 19.92 15.37
CA ARG A 111 -7.68 19.06 14.64
C ARG A 111 -8.12 17.84 15.45
N GLY A 112 -7.76 17.77 16.71
CA GLY A 112 -8.21 16.73 17.64
C GLY A 112 -7.44 15.41 17.56
N TYR A 113 -6.23 15.38 16.99
CA TYR A 113 -5.34 14.23 17.10
C TYR A 113 -4.53 14.34 18.41
N SER A 114 -4.28 13.22 19.07
CA SER A 114 -3.51 13.18 20.32
C SER A 114 -2.00 13.40 20.11
N GLU A 115 -1.30 13.85 21.15
CA GLU A 115 0.16 13.92 21.14
C GLU A 115 0.78 12.53 20.92
N GLU A 116 0.18 11.50 21.51
CA GLU A 116 0.67 10.13 21.42
C GLU A 116 0.72 9.63 19.99
N VAL A 117 -0.38 9.77 19.24
CA VAL A 117 -0.41 9.33 17.85
C VAL A 117 0.54 10.14 16.97
N LEU A 118 0.57 11.45 17.15
CA LEU A 118 1.47 12.32 16.36
C LEU A 118 2.95 12.04 16.64
N ASP A 119 3.30 11.68 17.88
CA ASP A 119 4.67 11.29 18.23
C ASP A 119 5.00 9.88 17.73
N ALA A 120 4.07 8.93 17.77
CA ALA A 120 4.26 7.58 17.24
C ALA A 120 4.58 7.59 15.73
N PHE A 121 3.93 8.50 14.98
CA PHE A 121 4.14 8.68 13.54
C PHE A 121 5.16 9.80 13.20
N ASP A 122 5.84 10.37 14.19
CA ASP A 122 6.88 11.41 14.04
C ASP A 122 6.39 12.67 13.32
N VAL A 123 5.13 13.04 13.51
CA VAL A 123 4.51 14.19 12.84
C VAL A 123 4.94 15.50 13.51
N GLY A 124 5.57 16.39 12.73
CA GLY A 124 6.11 17.63 13.31
C GLY A 124 6.36 18.71 12.27
N VAL A 125 6.88 19.83 12.70
CA VAL A 125 7.26 20.96 11.84
C VAL A 125 8.78 20.95 11.65
N SER A 126 9.23 21.10 10.41
CA SER A 126 10.67 21.16 10.13
C SER A 126 11.32 22.38 10.83
N ARG A 127 12.44 22.15 11.49
CA ARG A 127 13.31 23.22 12.01
C ARG A 127 13.95 24.03 10.89
N ASN A 128 14.02 23.50 9.67
CA ASN A 128 14.54 24.19 8.52
C ASN A 128 13.53 25.21 7.99
N THR A 129 13.90 26.47 7.97
CA THR A 129 13.06 27.58 7.52
C THR A 129 13.16 27.87 6.02
N LYS A 130 14.00 27.13 5.29
CA LYS A 130 14.22 27.30 3.84
C LYS A 130 13.60 26.16 3.03
N GLY A 131 13.37 26.43 1.74
CA GLY A 131 12.89 25.41 0.78
C GLY A 131 11.38 25.31 0.68
N VAL A 132 10.93 24.44 -0.22
CA VAL A 132 9.49 24.27 -0.60
C VAL A 132 8.63 23.68 0.51
N MET A 133 9.23 23.06 1.50
CA MET A 133 8.56 22.47 2.66
C MET A 133 8.57 23.37 3.91
N ARG A 134 9.12 24.58 3.80
CA ARG A 134 9.08 25.55 4.90
C ARG A 134 7.64 25.80 5.34
N LYS A 135 7.42 26.02 6.64
CA LYS A 135 6.10 26.26 7.25
C LYS A 135 5.09 25.12 7.11
N ARG A 136 5.46 23.96 6.51
CA ARG A 136 4.58 22.81 6.41
C ARG A 136 4.75 21.88 7.60
N VAL A 137 3.68 21.24 7.99
CA VAL A 137 3.73 20.07 8.86
C VAL A 137 4.27 18.91 8.04
N ILE A 138 5.30 18.28 8.54
CA ILE A 138 5.95 17.13 7.90
C ILE A 138 5.36 15.84 8.48
N VAL A 139 4.96 14.98 7.58
CA VAL A 139 4.47 13.62 7.85
C VAL A 139 5.46 12.66 7.22
N PRO A 140 6.37 12.07 8.01
CA PRO A 140 7.35 11.11 7.50
C PRO A 140 6.71 9.84 6.99
N VAL A 141 7.32 9.23 5.97
CA VAL A 141 7.00 7.88 5.50
C VAL A 141 8.25 7.04 5.67
N TYR A 142 8.12 5.93 6.40
CA TYR A 142 9.22 5.03 6.71
C TYR A 142 9.19 3.78 5.84
N ASP A 143 10.32 3.11 5.75
CA ASP A 143 10.41 1.78 5.17
C ASP A 143 9.67 0.74 6.04
N ASP A 144 9.60 -0.49 5.57
CA ASP A 144 8.82 -1.55 6.22
C ASP A 144 9.34 -1.92 7.63
N GLU A 145 10.58 -1.58 7.94
CA GLU A 145 11.23 -1.76 9.25
C GLU A 145 11.06 -0.53 10.16
N GLY A 146 10.68 0.63 9.60
CA GLY A 146 10.54 1.87 10.37
C GLY A 146 11.87 2.55 10.71
N GLU A 147 12.95 2.15 10.06
CA GLU A 147 14.31 2.65 10.37
C GLU A 147 14.72 3.83 9.50
N VAL A 148 14.28 3.83 8.23
CA VAL A 148 14.69 4.83 7.24
C VAL A 148 13.47 5.58 6.72
N MET A 149 13.47 6.91 6.81
CA MET A 149 12.50 7.77 6.14
C MET A 149 12.75 7.74 4.64
N VAL A 150 11.87 7.10 3.90
CA VAL A 150 11.95 6.93 2.44
C VAL A 150 11.32 8.07 1.66
N GLY A 151 10.53 8.89 2.34
CA GLY A 151 9.90 10.09 1.83
C GLY A 151 9.08 10.78 2.91
N TYR A 152 8.44 11.86 2.55
CA TYR A 152 7.55 12.59 3.46
C TYR A 152 6.54 13.42 2.69
N LEU A 153 5.43 13.73 3.38
CA LEU A 153 4.42 14.68 2.93
C LEU A 153 4.55 15.97 3.73
N GLY A 154 4.20 17.08 3.09
CA GLY A 154 4.13 18.39 3.73
C GLY A 154 2.71 18.93 3.67
N ARG A 155 1.99 18.99 4.80
CA ARG A 155 0.67 19.62 4.93
C ARG A 155 0.82 21.12 5.14
N TRP A 156 0.14 21.91 4.33
CA TRP A 156 0.01 23.35 4.58
C TRP A 156 -0.85 23.57 5.84
N PRO A 157 -0.36 24.27 6.88
CA PRO A 157 -1.04 24.34 8.17
C PRO A 157 -2.10 25.46 8.23
N SER A 158 -2.88 25.62 7.16
CA SER A 158 -4.01 26.53 7.07
C SER A 158 -5.09 25.91 6.22
N GLU A 159 -6.34 26.22 6.45
CA GLU A 159 -7.45 25.86 5.56
C GLU A 159 -7.57 26.86 4.40
N GLU A 160 -7.03 28.08 4.58
CA GLU A 160 -6.90 29.08 3.51
C GLU A 160 -5.60 28.79 2.74
N TYR A 161 -5.70 28.34 1.53
CA TYR A 161 -4.57 28.15 0.62
C TYR A 161 -4.98 28.59 -0.78
N GLU A 162 -4.10 29.34 -1.43
CA GLU A 162 -4.27 29.69 -2.83
C GLU A 162 -3.93 28.46 -3.68
N ASP A 163 -4.90 27.98 -4.47
CA ASP A 163 -4.92 26.68 -5.11
C ASP A 163 -3.67 26.33 -5.94
N TYR A 164 -3.00 27.32 -6.50
CA TYR A 164 -1.88 27.08 -7.41
C TYR A 164 -0.50 27.26 -6.78
N GLU A 165 -0.35 28.12 -5.79
CA GLU A 165 0.95 28.41 -5.17
C GLU A 165 1.26 27.53 -3.98
N GLN A 166 0.24 27.17 -3.18
CA GLN A 166 0.40 26.43 -1.92
C GLN A 166 -0.55 25.24 -1.82
N PRO A 167 -0.31 24.14 -2.56
CA PRO A 167 -1.20 22.99 -2.51
C PRO A 167 -1.32 22.44 -1.08
N LYS A 168 -2.53 21.99 -0.73
CA LYS A 168 -2.89 21.41 0.58
C LYS A 168 -1.86 20.37 1.04
N TRP A 169 -1.51 19.43 0.15
CA TRP A 169 -0.48 18.44 0.37
C TRP A 169 0.62 18.52 -0.68
N ARG A 170 1.86 18.25 -0.28
CA ARG A 170 2.99 18.17 -1.19
C ARG A 170 3.88 16.99 -0.81
N PHE A 171 4.19 16.15 -1.76
CA PHE A 171 5.13 15.05 -1.59
C PHE A 171 6.58 15.54 -1.73
N SER A 172 7.50 14.90 -1.02
CA SER A 172 8.94 15.12 -1.20
C SER A 172 9.41 14.73 -2.60
N LYS A 173 10.44 15.40 -3.10
CA LYS A 173 11.00 15.08 -4.43
C LYS A 173 11.46 13.62 -4.48
N LYS A 174 11.26 12.97 -5.63
CA LYS A 174 11.66 11.58 -5.89
C LYS A 174 10.97 10.53 -5.02
N PHE A 175 10.06 10.90 -4.13
CA PHE A 175 9.23 9.96 -3.41
C PHE A 175 8.12 9.43 -4.32
N TYR A 176 8.05 8.12 -4.44
CA TYR A 176 6.99 7.44 -5.18
C TYR A 176 6.03 6.77 -4.19
N SER A 177 4.95 7.46 -3.83
CA SER A 177 3.98 7.01 -2.82
C SER A 177 3.38 5.63 -3.12
N GLY A 178 3.12 5.33 -4.39
CA GLY A 178 2.60 4.03 -4.82
C GLY A 178 3.53 2.83 -4.60
N ALA A 179 4.76 3.04 -4.11
CA ALA A 179 5.65 1.96 -3.72
C ALA A 179 5.60 1.62 -2.22
N TRP A 180 4.80 2.36 -1.43
CA TRP A 180 4.79 2.28 0.02
C TRP A 180 3.36 2.28 0.55
N LEU A 181 3.14 1.73 1.75
CA LEU A 181 1.92 1.91 2.53
C LEU A 181 2.25 2.77 3.75
N TYR A 182 1.45 3.82 3.99
CA TYR A 182 1.63 4.67 5.16
C TYR A 182 1.34 3.89 6.45
N GLY A 183 2.24 4.00 7.42
CA GLY A 183 2.05 3.35 8.71
C GLY A 183 2.37 1.84 8.74
N TYR A 184 2.73 1.22 7.62
CA TYR A 184 2.95 -0.23 7.54
C TYR A 184 3.99 -0.74 8.54
N HIS A 185 5.07 -0.01 8.79
CA HIS A 185 6.09 -0.37 9.76
C HIS A 185 5.59 -0.51 11.21
N ILE A 186 4.52 0.22 11.55
CA ILE A 186 3.84 0.09 12.86
C ILE A 186 2.79 -1.02 12.78
N ALA A 187 2.02 -1.05 11.69
CA ALA A 187 0.88 -1.95 11.52
C ALA A 187 1.25 -3.41 11.33
N LYS A 188 2.45 -3.73 10.78
CA LYS A 188 2.81 -5.08 10.33
C LYS A 188 2.70 -6.14 11.43
N GLY A 189 3.12 -5.84 12.67
CA GLY A 189 2.98 -6.77 13.79
C GLY A 189 1.52 -7.04 14.14
N TYR A 190 0.70 -6.00 14.15
CA TYR A 190 -0.75 -6.13 14.40
C TYR A 190 -1.48 -6.85 13.25
N ILE A 191 -1.01 -6.69 12.00
CA ILE A 191 -1.53 -7.45 10.85
C ILE A 191 -1.15 -8.93 11.00
N GLU A 192 0.06 -9.22 11.47
CA GLU A 192 0.51 -10.59 11.74
C GLU A 192 -0.33 -11.28 12.81
N ASP A 193 -0.67 -10.54 13.88
CA ASP A 193 -1.49 -11.05 14.98
C ASP A 193 -2.96 -11.28 14.56
N THR A 194 -3.54 -10.32 13.81
CA THR A 194 -4.97 -10.34 13.46
C THR A 194 -5.29 -11.00 12.11
N LYS A 195 -4.29 -11.20 11.25
CA LYS A 195 -4.43 -11.63 9.84
C LYS A 195 -5.25 -10.66 8.97
N ILE A 196 -5.50 -9.45 9.46
CA ILE A 196 -6.31 -8.44 8.78
C ILE A 196 -5.51 -7.15 8.63
N ALA A 197 -5.49 -6.60 7.41
CA ALA A 197 -5.02 -5.26 7.14
C ALA A 197 -6.22 -4.31 6.95
N VAL A 198 -6.29 -3.26 7.76
CA VAL A 198 -7.31 -2.20 7.59
C VAL A 198 -6.76 -1.17 6.62
N LEU A 199 -7.34 -1.11 5.41
CA LEU A 199 -6.86 -0.29 4.31
C LEU A 199 -7.69 0.98 4.17
N VAL A 200 -7.03 2.15 4.27
CA VAL A 200 -7.66 3.48 4.20
C VAL A 200 -6.94 4.38 3.19
N GLU A 201 -7.55 5.54 2.87
CA GLU A 201 -7.01 6.43 1.85
C GLU A 201 -5.82 7.26 2.36
N GLY A 202 -5.93 7.88 3.52
CA GLY A 202 -5.03 8.90 3.99
C GLY A 202 -4.33 8.65 5.32
N GLN A 203 -3.42 9.56 5.68
CA GLN A 203 -2.65 9.49 6.90
C GLN A 203 -3.51 9.82 8.14
N GLY A 204 -4.43 10.76 7.98
CA GLY A 204 -5.36 11.16 9.05
C GLY A 204 -6.24 9.99 9.49
N ASP A 205 -6.70 9.20 8.52
CA ASP A 205 -7.53 8.01 8.78
C ASP A 205 -6.75 6.97 9.59
N VAL A 206 -5.49 6.72 9.19
CA VAL A 206 -4.60 5.81 9.94
C VAL A 206 -4.40 6.29 11.37
N TRP A 207 -4.18 7.58 11.60
CA TRP A 207 -4.00 8.11 12.95
C TRP A 207 -5.26 7.98 13.78
N ARG A 208 -6.42 8.28 13.21
CA ARG A 208 -7.69 8.20 13.90
C ARG A 208 -8.06 6.76 14.27
N LEU A 209 -7.83 5.81 13.37
CA LEU A 209 -8.00 4.39 13.66
C LEU A 209 -7.03 3.91 14.75
N TRP A 210 -5.78 4.34 14.68
CA TRP A 210 -4.76 3.99 15.67
C TRP A 210 -5.13 4.48 17.09
N GLU A 211 -5.65 5.72 17.21
CA GLU A 211 -6.17 6.28 18.48
C GLU A 211 -7.33 5.47 19.04
N SER A 212 -8.15 4.90 18.18
CA SER A 212 -9.30 4.04 18.56
C SER A 212 -8.89 2.57 18.79
N GLY A 213 -7.59 2.28 18.85
CA GLY A 213 -7.06 0.94 19.10
C GLY A 213 -7.00 0.02 17.89
N ILE A 214 -7.32 0.49 16.67
CA ILE A 214 -7.24 -0.25 15.42
C ILE A 214 -5.84 -0.02 14.82
N LYS A 215 -4.85 -0.76 15.32
CA LYS A 215 -3.42 -0.52 15.02
C LYS A 215 -2.91 -1.24 13.77
N ASN A 216 -3.68 -2.15 13.18
CA ASN A 216 -3.41 -2.84 11.92
C ASN A 216 -3.82 -2.04 10.67
N SER A 217 -3.93 -0.69 10.80
CA SER A 217 -4.36 0.21 9.73
C SER A 217 -3.20 0.76 8.91
N VAL A 218 -3.38 0.84 7.58
CA VAL A 218 -2.40 1.35 6.61
C VAL A 218 -3.06 2.25 5.57
N GLY A 219 -2.34 3.29 5.11
CA GLY A 219 -2.83 4.26 4.14
C GLY A 219 -2.26 4.08 2.74
N MET A 220 -3.09 4.27 1.71
CA MET A 220 -2.71 4.14 0.29
C MET A 220 -2.13 5.41 -0.33
N PHE A 221 -2.19 6.56 0.34
CA PHE A 221 -1.91 7.90 -0.20
C PHE A 221 -2.87 8.36 -1.30
N GLY A 222 -4.11 7.91 -1.27
CA GLY A 222 -5.18 8.26 -2.20
C GLY A 222 -6.19 7.13 -2.38
N CYS A 223 -7.08 7.27 -3.35
CA CYS A 223 -8.24 6.40 -3.56
C CYS A 223 -7.97 5.15 -4.43
N SER A 224 -6.72 4.73 -4.59
CA SER A 224 -6.40 3.52 -5.38
C SER A 224 -5.17 2.80 -4.86
N ILE A 225 -5.24 1.48 -4.82
CA ILE A 225 -4.09 0.64 -4.49
C ILE A 225 -3.25 0.35 -5.74
N THR A 226 -1.94 0.49 -5.65
CA THR A 226 -1.01 0.09 -6.72
C THR A 226 -0.67 -1.39 -6.63
N ASP A 227 -0.11 -1.97 -7.71
CA ASP A 227 0.36 -3.36 -7.68
C ASP A 227 1.46 -3.59 -6.66
N THR A 228 2.28 -2.57 -6.40
CA THR A 228 3.35 -2.66 -5.39
C THR A 228 2.79 -2.64 -3.97
N GLN A 229 1.83 -1.76 -3.70
CA GLN A 229 1.14 -1.72 -2.40
C GLN A 229 0.37 -3.01 -2.13
N LEU A 230 -0.33 -3.54 -3.14
CA LEU A 230 -1.00 -4.83 -3.02
C LEU A 230 -0.01 -5.96 -2.71
N ARG A 231 1.15 -6.00 -3.37
CA ARG A 231 2.20 -7.00 -3.07
C ARG A 231 2.76 -6.88 -1.65
N ILE A 232 2.83 -5.67 -1.08
CA ILE A 232 3.21 -5.52 0.33
C ILE A 232 2.20 -6.26 1.22
N LEU A 233 0.91 -6.13 0.94
CA LEU A 233 -0.14 -6.84 1.68
C LEU A 233 -0.14 -8.35 1.39
N GLU A 234 0.03 -8.77 0.14
CA GLU A 234 0.16 -10.19 -0.25
C GLU A 234 1.36 -10.88 0.43
N ASN A 235 2.45 -10.14 0.66
CA ASN A 235 3.67 -10.64 1.32
C ASN A 235 3.64 -10.45 2.84
N SER A 236 2.65 -9.75 3.37
CA SER A 236 2.39 -9.68 4.81
C SER A 236 1.65 -10.94 5.28
N ALA A 237 1.38 -11.01 6.55
CA ALA A 237 0.57 -12.09 7.11
C ALA A 237 -0.94 -11.86 6.91
N ALA A 238 -1.37 -10.83 6.17
CA ALA A 238 -2.77 -10.52 5.95
C ALA A 238 -3.44 -11.59 5.08
N GLU A 239 -4.57 -12.08 5.54
CA GLU A 239 -5.48 -12.96 4.79
C GLU A 239 -6.69 -12.18 4.26
N LYS A 240 -7.09 -11.13 5.01
CA LYS A 240 -8.21 -10.24 4.66
C LYS A 240 -7.80 -8.77 4.65
N ILE A 241 -8.46 -8.00 3.80
CA ILE A 241 -8.41 -6.53 3.80
C ILE A 241 -9.77 -6.00 4.28
N ALA A 242 -9.79 -5.32 5.42
CA ALA A 242 -10.92 -4.51 5.83
C ALA A 242 -10.79 -3.14 5.14
N LEU A 243 -11.58 -2.91 4.10
CA LEU A 243 -11.47 -1.73 3.24
C LEU A 243 -12.40 -0.62 3.72
N ILE A 244 -11.84 0.54 4.03
CA ILE A 244 -12.60 1.75 4.35
C ILE A 244 -12.24 2.82 3.33
N CYS A 245 -13.20 3.20 2.51
CA CYS A 245 -13.08 4.32 1.56
C CYS A 245 -14.02 5.44 1.98
N ASP A 246 -13.70 6.66 1.56
CA ASP A 246 -14.55 7.83 1.76
C ASP A 246 -15.97 7.58 1.24
N ASN A 247 -16.96 8.14 1.94
CA ASN A 247 -18.37 7.97 1.59
C ASN A 247 -18.81 8.98 0.51
N ASP A 248 -18.11 8.97 -0.62
CA ASP A 248 -18.39 9.78 -1.78
C ASP A 248 -18.32 8.98 -3.10
N LYS A 249 -18.57 9.65 -4.23
CA LYS A 249 -18.51 9.00 -5.55
C LYS A 249 -17.11 8.49 -5.91
N ALA A 250 -16.05 9.12 -5.41
CA ALA A 250 -14.67 8.68 -5.67
C ALA A 250 -14.37 7.42 -4.85
N GLY A 251 -14.74 7.39 -3.56
CA GLY A 251 -14.59 6.24 -2.70
C GLY A 251 -15.39 5.02 -3.17
N GLN A 252 -16.62 5.22 -3.71
CA GLN A 252 -17.39 4.13 -4.32
C GLN A 252 -16.67 3.51 -5.53
N LYS A 253 -16.08 4.32 -6.40
CA LYS A 253 -15.27 3.84 -7.52
C LYS A 253 -13.99 3.15 -7.04
N ALA A 254 -13.38 3.68 -5.98
CA ALA A 254 -12.21 3.10 -5.36
C ALA A 254 -12.49 1.68 -4.85
N ARG A 255 -13.60 1.46 -4.11
CA ARG A 255 -14.03 0.14 -3.61
C ARG A 255 -14.09 -0.89 -4.74
N ILE A 256 -14.79 -0.57 -5.83
CA ILE A 256 -14.94 -1.47 -6.98
C ILE A 256 -13.58 -1.80 -7.60
N SER A 257 -12.74 -0.78 -7.80
CA SER A 257 -11.41 -0.93 -8.40
C SER A 257 -10.48 -1.77 -7.53
N ILE A 258 -10.47 -1.53 -6.20
CA ILE A 258 -9.62 -2.25 -5.24
C ILE A 258 -10.07 -3.71 -5.15
N ARG A 259 -11.38 -3.98 -5.00
CA ARG A 259 -11.91 -5.37 -4.99
C ARG A 259 -11.49 -6.15 -6.23
N LYS A 260 -11.69 -5.56 -7.42
CA LYS A 260 -11.28 -6.18 -8.69
C LYS A 260 -9.78 -6.49 -8.73
N LYS A 261 -8.95 -5.63 -8.13
CA LYS A 261 -7.50 -5.79 -8.13
C LYS A 261 -7.02 -6.84 -7.13
N CYS A 262 -7.76 -7.02 -6.05
CA CYS A 262 -7.49 -8.03 -5.02
C CYS A 262 -8.09 -9.41 -5.34
N GLU A 263 -8.96 -9.50 -6.36
CA GLU A 263 -9.63 -10.74 -6.74
C GLU A 263 -8.64 -11.89 -6.96
N GLY A 264 -8.89 -13.03 -6.31
CA GLY A 264 -8.02 -14.20 -6.33
C GLY A 264 -6.69 -14.07 -5.58
N LYS A 265 -6.51 -12.99 -4.77
CA LYS A 265 -5.28 -12.69 -4.02
C LYS A 265 -5.53 -12.55 -2.53
N LEU A 266 -6.36 -11.59 -2.17
CA LEU A 266 -6.76 -11.32 -0.79
C LEU A 266 -8.26 -11.11 -0.74
N GLU A 267 -8.90 -11.61 0.30
CA GLU A 267 -10.29 -11.32 0.58
C GLU A 267 -10.45 -9.84 0.94
N VAL A 268 -11.47 -9.17 0.36
CA VAL A 268 -11.75 -7.76 0.66
C VAL A 268 -13.14 -7.64 1.24
N VAL A 269 -13.23 -7.14 2.47
CA VAL A 269 -14.49 -6.84 3.16
C VAL A 269 -14.63 -5.34 3.28
N ASP A 270 -15.75 -4.79 2.78
CA ASP A 270 -16.03 -3.35 2.93
C ASP A 270 -16.53 -3.06 4.34
N ILE A 271 -15.87 -2.14 5.00
CA ILE A 271 -16.34 -1.56 6.27
C ILE A 271 -17.11 -0.28 5.93
N MET A 272 -18.34 -0.23 6.40
CA MET A 272 -19.25 0.86 6.07
C MET A 272 -19.19 1.98 7.11
N THR A 273 -19.18 3.22 6.64
CA THR A 273 -19.30 4.40 7.50
C THR A 273 -20.39 5.33 6.96
N GLU A 274 -21.12 5.98 7.87
CA GLU A 274 -22.06 7.05 7.54
C GLU A 274 -21.35 8.40 7.40
N SER A 275 -20.16 8.53 8.02
CA SER A 275 -19.34 9.74 7.96
C SER A 275 -18.67 9.87 6.61
N LYS A 276 -18.30 11.09 6.24
CA LYS A 276 -17.65 11.38 4.97
C LYS A 276 -16.30 10.67 4.85
N ASP A 277 -15.47 10.80 5.87
CA ASP A 277 -14.19 10.08 6.01
C ASP A 277 -13.91 9.73 7.49
N ILE A 278 -12.98 8.81 7.72
CA ILE A 278 -12.60 8.34 9.06
C ILE A 278 -11.85 9.42 9.84
N GLY A 279 -11.07 10.26 9.17
CA GLY A 279 -10.27 11.30 9.80
C GLY A 279 -11.11 12.39 10.49
N GLU A 280 -12.40 12.53 10.12
CA GLU A 280 -13.34 13.46 10.73
C GLU A 280 -14.15 12.83 11.90
N MET A 281 -14.14 11.50 12.05
CA MET A 281 -14.85 10.82 13.13
C MET A 281 -14.13 11.01 14.49
N SER A 282 -14.90 11.03 15.55
CA SER A 282 -14.35 10.90 16.91
C SER A 282 -13.92 9.45 17.20
N THR A 283 -13.01 9.26 18.16
CA THR A 283 -12.60 7.94 18.62
C THR A 283 -13.79 7.10 19.13
N ILE A 284 -14.73 7.75 19.83
CA ILE A 284 -15.96 7.11 20.34
C ILE A 284 -16.82 6.56 19.19
N GLU A 285 -17.02 7.35 18.14
CA GLU A 285 -17.80 6.90 16.97
C GLU A 285 -17.11 5.73 16.25
N ILE A 286 -15.79 5.74 16.16
CA ILE A 286 -15.02 4.62 15.57
C ILE A 286 -15.15 3.36 16.44
N GLU A 287 -15.02 3.49 17.76
CA GLU A 287 -15.19 2.38 18.70
C GLU A 287 -16.59 1.76 18.65
N GLN A 288 -17.61 2.58 18.43
CA GLN A 288 -19.00 2.11 18.39
C GLN A 288 -19.44 1.59 17.02
N LYS A 289 -18.96 2.17 15.92
CA LYS A 289 -19.49 1.91 14.58
C LYS A 289 -18.52 1.13 13.66
N ILE A 290 -17.22 1.36 13.79
CA ILE A 290 -16.20 0.81 12.88
C ILE A 290 -15.53 -0.41 13.50
N LYS A 291 -15.06 -0.28 14.74
CA LYS A 291 -14.33 -1.34 15.43
C LYS A 291 -15.09 -2.67 15.50
N PRO A 292 -16.40 -2.72 15.82
CA PRO A 292 -17.14 -3.98 15.84
C PRO A 292 -17.22 -4.68 14.47
N GLN A 293 -17.26 -3.92 13.37
CA GLN A 293 -17.26 -4.50 12.02
C GLN A 293 -15.92 -5.18 11.71
N ILE A 294 -14.79 -4.59 12.17
CA ILE A 294 -13.45 -5.15 11.98
C ILE A 294 -13.23 -6.35 12.88
N GLU A 295 -13.64 -6.25 14.15
CA GLU A 295 -13.54 -7.36 15.14
C GLU A 295 -14.38 -8.56 14.74
N GLY A 296 -15.51 -8.37 14.07
CA GLY A 296 -16.32 -9.45 13.51
C GLY A 296 -15.56 -10.29 12.47
N LEU A 297 -14.54 -9.74 11.83
CA LEU A 297 -13.73 -10.45 10.82
C LEU A 297 -12.67 -11.39 11.43
N TYR A 298 -12.40 -11.29 12.74
CA TYR A 298 -11.37 -12.13 13.40
C TYR A 298 -11.82 -13.57 13.62
N ASN A 299 -13.13 -13.82 13.57
CA ASN A 299 -13.74 -15.12 13.88
C ASN A 299 -14.25 -15.86 12.64
N ASP A 300 -14.18 -15.26 11.47
CA ASP A 300 -14.53 -15.85 10.18
C ASP A 300 -13.29 -16.38 9.42
#